data_c4a85b309715bc9ee878dca4af99b0bb
#
_entry.id   c4a85b309715bc9ee878dca4af99b0bb
#
_cell.length_a   1.000
_cell.length_b   1.000
_cell.length_c   1.000
_cell.angle_alpha   90.00
_cell.angle_beta   90.00
_cell.angle_gamma   90.00
#
_symmetry.space_group_name_H-M   'P 1'
#
loop_
_entity.id
_entity.type
_entity.pdbx_description
1 polymer ?
#
loop_
_entity_poly.entity_id
_entity_poly.type
_entity_poly.pdbx_seq_one_letter_code
_entity_poly.pdbx_strand_id
1 'polypeptide(L)'
;MREEGDPTLIIEDLISRARSGDGDAFRELIEPHRREPQVHCYRMLGSFQDAEDALQDTLLAAWQGFGGFEGRASLRTWLYRIATNRCLNARR
;
A
#
# COMPACT_ATOMS: atom_id res chain seq x y z
N MET A 1 -7.94 -7.32 -30.13
CA MET A 1 -7.81 -7.25 -29.37
C MET A 1 -7.32 -6.42 -28.64
N ARG A 2 -7.44 -5.96 -27.95
CA ARG A 2 -6.90 -5.22 -27.37
C ARG A 2 -6.96 -5.39 -26.04
N GLU A 3 -6.05 -5.58 -25.49
CA GLU A 3 -5.95 -5.82 -24.14
C GLU A 3 -5.55 -4.66 -23.35
N GLU A 4 -5.24 -3.56 -24.03
CA GLU A 4 -4.78 -2.41 -23.33
C GLU A 4 -5.78 -1.85 -22.38
N GLY A 5 -7.04 -2.13 -22.57
CA GLY A 5 -8.06 -1.64 -21.68
C GLY A 5 -8.37 -2.56 -20.51
N ASP A 6 -7.74 -3.71 -20.44
CA ASP A 6 -8.03 -4.69 -19.40
C ASP A 6 -7.39 -4.24 -18.08
N PRO A 7 -8.20 -3.90 -17.05
CA PRO A 7 -7.65 -3.44 -15.78
C PRO A 7 -6.73 -4.47 -15.13
N THR A 8 -7.01 -5.75 -15.30
CA THR A 8 -6.18 -6.79 -14.72
C THR A 8 -4.78 -6.76 -15.28
N LEU A 9 -4.67 -6.61 -16.61
CA LEU A 9 -3.37 -6.57 -17.26
C LEU A 9 -2.60 -5.31 -16.87
N ILE A 10 -3.30 -4.20 -16.71
CA ILE A 10 -2.67 -2.96 -16.30
C ILE A 10 -2.10 -3.10 -14.89
N ILE A 11 -2.88 -3.68 -13.99
CA ILE A 11 -2.44 -3.87 -12.62
C ILE A 11 -1.26 -4.84 -12.55
N GLU A 12 -1.30 -5.92 -13.32
CA GLU A 12 -0.20 -6.87 -13.34
C GLU A 12 1.08 -6.23 -13.87
N ASP A 13 0.95 -5.38 -14.86
CA ASP A 13 2.10 -4.65 -15.38
C ASP A 13 2.68 -3.71 -14.33
N LEU A 14 1.81 -2.98 -13.62
CA LEU A 14 2.27 -2.07 -12.58
C LEU A 14 2.96 -2.83 -11.45
N ILE A 15 2.43 -3.98 -11.07
CA ILE A 15 3.05 -4.80 -10.04
C ILE A 15 4.44 -5.24 -10.46
N SER A 16 4.56 -5.70 -11.69
CA SER A 16 5.85 -6.16 -12.20
C SER A 16 6.87 -5.03 -12.22
N ARG A 17 6.46 -3.86 -12.69
CA ARG A 17 7.35 -2.70 -12.75
C ARG A 17 7.73 -2.22 -11.36
N ALA A 18 6.78 -2.21 -10.44
CA ALA A 18 7.05 -1.78 -9.07
C ALA A 18 8.04 -2.72 -8.39
N ARG A 19 7.90 -4.03 -8.64
CA ARG A 19 8.84 -5.00 -8.10
C ARG A 19 10.25 -4.78 -8.62
N SER A 20 10.36 -4.24 -9.83
CA SER A 20 11.66 -3.96 -10.43
C SER A 20 12.23 -2.62 -9.99
N GLY A 21 11.54 -1.90 -9.12
CA GLY A 21 12.05 -0.65 -8.60
C GLY A 21 11.46 0.60 -9.22
N ASP A 22 10.38 0.46 -9.99
CA ASP A 22 9.72 1.62 -10.61
C ASP A 22 8.80 2.28 -9.58
N GLY A 23 9.27 3.38 -9.00
CA GLY A 23 8.51 4.08 -7.96
C GLY A 23 7.22 4.70 -8.47
N ASP A 24 7.19 5.11 -9.73
CA ASP A 24 5.97 5.67 -10.30
C ASP A 24 4.89 4.61 -10.43
N ALA A 25 5.28 3.40 -10.83
CA ALA A 25 4.34 2.30 -10.92
C ALA A 25 3.78 1.95 -9.53
N PHE A 26 4.65 1.96 -8.53
CA PHE A 26 4.22 1.70 -7.16
C PHE A 26 3.21 2.76 -6.71
N ARG A 27 3.49 4.01 -6.98
CA ARG A 27 2.60 5.10 -6.61
C ARG A 27 1.23 4.93 -7.26
N GLU A 28 1.20 4.57 -8.54
CA GLU A 28 -0.08 4.33 -9.22
C GLU A 28 -0.86 3.19 -8.61
N LEU A 29 -0.16 2.13 -8.18
CA LEU A 29 -0.81 0.99 -7.54
C LEU A 29 -1.42 1.37 -6.20
N ILE A 30 -0.71 2.17 -5.43
CA ILE A 30 -1.08 2.45 -4.05
C ILE A 30 -2.14 3.53 -3.93
N GLU A 31 -2.15 4.47 -4.85
CA GLU A 31 -3.01 5.65 -4.72
C GLU A 31 -4.49 5.32 -4.48
N PRO A 32 -5.09 4.38 -5.20
CA PRO A 32 -6.51 4.06 -4.96
C PRO A 32 -6.77 3.43 -3.60
N HIS A 33 -5.73 2.92 -2.93
CA HIS A 33 -5.88 2.19 -1.67
C HIS A 33 -5.36 2.97 -0.47
N ARG A 34 -5.02 4.22 -0.68
CA ARG A 34 -4.37 5.00 0.36
C ARG A 34 -5.31 5.45 1.46
N ARG A 35 -6.54 5.73 1.10
CA ARG A 35 -7.50 6.31 2.03
C ARG A 35 -7.87 5.36 3.16
N GLU A 36 -8.06 4.10 2.85
CA GLU A 36 -8.53 3.14 3.83
C GLU A 36 -7.53 2.93 4.97
N PRO A 37 -6.25 2.69 4.70
CA PRO A 37 -5.28 2.63 5.79
C PRO A 37 -5.14 3.95 6.54
N GLN A 38 -5.34 5.07 5.88
CA GLN A 38 -5.29 6.37 6.55
C GLN A 38 -6.38 6.47 7.61
N VAL A 39 -7.61 6.11 7.24
CA VAL A 39 -8.74 6.14 8.17
C VAL A 39 -8.52 5.13 9.29
N HIS A 40 -7.99 3.96 8.94
CA HIS A 40 -7.72 2.93 9.93
C HIS A 40 -6.70 3.41 10.96
N CYS A 41 -5.63 4.04 10.51
CA CYS A 41 -4.62 4.57 11.42
C CYS A 41 -5.22 5.64 12.32
N TYR A 42 -6.08 6.49 11.77
CA TYR A 42 -6.71 7.51 12.58
C TYR A 42 -7.58 6.90 13.69
N ARG A 43 -8.33 5.86 13.34
CA ARG A 43 -9.18 5.18 14.32
C ARG A 43 -8.36 4.54 15.43
N MET A 44 -7.22 3.98 15.08
CA MET A 44 -6.39 3.30 16.06
C MET A 44 -5.63 4.28 16.96
N LEU A 45 -5.19 5.39 16.40
CA LEU A 45 -4.30 6.30 17.13
C LEU A 45 -5.00 7.51 17.72
N GLY A 46 -6.15 7.88 17.20
CA GLY A 46 -6.94 8.97 17.75
C GLY A 46 -6.39 10.37 17.51
N SER A 47 -5.32 10.48 16.72
CA SER A 47 -4.69 11.74 16.42
C SER A 47 -4.43 11.82 14.92
N PHE A 48 -4.83 12.92 14.30
CA PHE A 48 -4.60 13.09 12.87
C PHE A 48 -3.10 13.08 12.55
N GLN A 49 -2.32 13.78 13.36
CA GLN A 49 -0.87 13.85 13.14
C GLN A 49 -0.22 12.47 13.25
N ASP A 50 -0.59 11.73 14.29
CA ASP A 50 -0.03 10.39 14.47
C ASP A 50 -0.45 9.46 13.35
N ALA A 51 -1.70 9.61 12.87
CA ALA A 51 -2.18 8.80 11.77
C ALA A 51 -1.41 9.09 10.48
N GLU A 52 -1.09 10.36 10.24
CA GLU A 52 -0.30 10.73 9.07
C GLU A 52 1.10 10.12 9.13
N ASP A 53 1.71 10.18 10.30
CA ASP A 53 3.04 9.59 10.48
C ASP A 53 3.00 8.08 10.27
N ALA A 54 1.99 7.42 10.80
CA ALA A 54 1.85 5.98 10.64
C ALA A 54 1.58 5.60 9.18
N LEU A 55 0.83 6.44 8.47
CA LEU A 55 0.59 6.20 7.05
C LEU A 55 1.89 6.32 6.25
N GLN A 56 2.70 7.34 6.54
CA GLN A 56 3.98 7.48 5.87
C GLN A 56 4.86 6.26 6.12
N ASP A 57 4.92 5.81 7.37
CA ASP A 57 5.66 4.59 7.70
C ASP A 57 5.13 3.38 6.95
N THR A 58 3.81 3.28 6.84
CA THR A 58 3.17 2.18 6.14
C THR A 58 3.58 2.16 4.67
N LEU A 59 3.52 3.31 4.03
CA LEU A 59 3.86 3.39 2.62
C LEU A 59 5.34 3.11 2.38
N LEU A 60 6.19 3.58 3.27
CA LEU A 60 7.61 3.28 3.15
C LEU A 60 7.90 1.81 3.35
N ALA A 61 7.27 1.20 4.37
CA ALA A 61 7.44 -0.24 4.60
C ALA A 61 6.92 -1.05 3.43
N ALA A 62 5.79 -0.61 2.84
CA ALA A 62 5.24 -1.29 1.68
C ALA A 62 6.20 -1.22 0.50
N TRP A 63 6.79 -0.06 0.25
CA TRP A 63 7.75 0.10 -0.82
C TRP A 63 8.96 -0.78 -0.61
N GLN A 64 9.51 -0.75 0.61
CA GLN A 64 10.70 -1.53 0.92
C GLN A 64 10.44 -3.03 0.86
N GLY A 65 9.23 -3.45 1.20
CA GLY A 65 8.88 -4.86 1.19
C GLY A 65 8.15 -5.35 -0.04
N PHE A 66 8.02 -4.49 -1.06
CA PHE A 66 7.18 -4.85 -2.19
C PHE A 66 7.73 -6.01 -3.00
N GLY A 67 9.03 -6.22 -2.97
CA GLY A 67 9.62 -7.38 -3.64
C GLY A 67 9.09 -8.70 -3.08
N GLY A 68 8.63 -8.68 -1.83
CA GLY A 68 8.06 -9.87 -1.20
C GLY A 68 6.56 -10.00 -1.35
N PHE A 69 5.92 -9.04 -1.99
CA PHE A 69 4.48 -9.14 -2.23
C PHE A 69 4.25 -10.17 -3.32
N GLU A 70 3.56 -11.26 -2.97
CA GLU A 70 3.39 -12.37 -3.89
C GLU A 70 2.04 -12.39 -4.59
N GLY A 71 1.16 -11.47 -4.24
CA GLY A 71 -0.15 -11.41 -4.87
C GLY A 71 -1.15 -12.43 -4.35
N ARG A 72 -0.82 -13.16 -3.30
CA ARG A 72 -1.75 -14.12 -2.71
C ARG A 72 -2.90 -13.44 -2.02
N ALA A 73 -2.60 -12.35 -1.32
CA ALA A 73 -3.63 -11.50 -0.76
C ALA A 73 -3.78 -10.32 -1.71
N SER A 74 -4.92 -9.65 -1.65
CA SER A 74 -5.08 -8.43 -2.43
C SER A 74 -4.10 -7.38 -1.91
N LEU A 75 -3.75 -6.45 -2.76
CA LEU A 75 -2.89 -5.34 -2.38
C LEU A 75 -3.50 -4.57 -1.22
N ARG A 76 -4.81 -4.40 -1.25
CA ARG A 76 -5.55 -3.73 -0.20
C ARG A 76 -5.36 -4.40 1.15
N THR A 77 -5.52 -5.72 1.20
CA THR A 77 -5.36 -6.49 2.43
C THR A 77 -3.92 -6.43 2.92
N TRP A 78 -2.98 -6.52 2.01
CA TRP A 78 -1.57 -6.49 2.33
C TRP A 78 -1.19 -5.14 2.97
N LEU A 79 -1.64 -4.04 2.37
CA LEU A 79 -1.40 -2.71 2.91
C LEU A 79 -2.04 -2.53 4.28
N TYR A 80 -3.24 -3.04 4.43
CA TYR A 80 -3.96 -2.92 5.69
C TYR A 80 -3.22 -3.62 6.83
N ARG A 81 -2.63 -4.77 6.54
CA ARG A 81 -1.83 -5.48 7.54
C ARG A 81 -0.60 -4.69 7.95
N ILE A 82 0.06 -4.08 6.99
CA ILE A 82 1.23 -3.26 7.30
C ILE A 82 0.81 -2.07 8.16
N ALA A 83 -0.29 -1.42 7.79
CA ALA A 83 -0.79 -0.27 8.53
C ALA A 83 -1.12 -0.65 9.97
N THR A 84 -1.77 -1.79 10.16
CA THR A 84 -2.11 -2.25 11.50
C THR A 84 -0.86 -2.43 12.34
N ASN A 85 0.16 -3.08 11.77
CA ASN A 85 1.40 -3.29 12.50
C ASN A 85 2.10 -1.98 12.86
N ARG A 86 2.09 -1.02 11.96
CA ARG A 86 2.71 0.27 12.24
C ARG A 86 1.97 1.02 13.33
N CYS A 87 0.64 0.95 13.33
CA CYS A 87 -0.15 1.60 14.37
C CYS A 87 0.07 0.94 15.72
N LEU A 88 0.14 -0.38 15.75
CA LEU A 88 0.39 -1.09 17.00
C LEU A 88 1.76 -0.71 17.57
N ASN A 89 2.74 -0.59 16.71
CA ASN A 89 4.07 -0.17 17.16
C ASN A 89 4.07 1.26 17.66
N ALA A 90 3.32 2.13 17.02
CA ALA A 90 3.26 3.54 17.38
C ALA A 90 2.56 3.75 18.73
N ARG A 91 1.71 2.81 19.13
CA ARG A 91 0.97 2.94 20.38
C ARG A 91 1.78 2.56 21.62
N ARG A 92 2.93 2.00 21.43
CA ARG A 92 3.76 1.57 22.54
C ARG A 92 4.41 2.72 23.29
#